data_a7ec3ce9e00e772d510a145effae523b
#
_entry.id   a7ec3ce9e00e772d510a145effae523b
#
_cell.length_a   1.000
_cell.length_b   1.000
_cell.length_c   1.000
_cell.angle_alpha   90.00
_cell.angle_beta   90.00
_cell.angle_gamma   90.00
#
_symmetry.space_group_name_H-M   'P 1'
#
loop_
_entity.id
_entity.type
_entity.pdbx_description
1 polymer ?
#
loop_
_entity_poly.entity_id
_entity_poly.type
_entity_poly.pdbx_seq_one_letter_code
_entity_poly.pdbx_strand_id
1 'polypeptide(L)'
;MKDISEEIHQEIIKKLGKNQKIEELRFETIGPVIGRELKQKTKIVAILAVLAILIYITFAFRKVSRPIASWQYGVASLIALFHDVFIPLGVFSVLGNFYGVQITIPIITALLTVFGYSINNTVVVFDRIRENLIHSHTKGFSAMANFEEIVDKSLNQTLTRSLNTSLTTLFVLFAIFFFGGETLKYFALALIIGLTCGTYSSVCLASPMLVSWLRKRRKAIEKRP
;
A
#
# COMPACT_ATOMS: atom_id res chain seq x y z
N MET A 1 -15.78 23.15 2.99
CA MET A 1 -15.42 24.57 3.18
C MET A 1 -15.13 25.16 1.81
N LYS A 2 -15.57 26.39 1.54
CA LYS A 2 -15.16 27.11 0.32
C LYS A 2 -13.69 27.52 0.50
N ASP A 3 -12.89 27.30 -0.54
CA ASP A 3 -11.51 27.77 -0.55
C ASP A 3 -11.49 29.30 -0.36
N ILE A 4 -10.73 29.73 0.65
CA ILE A 4 -10.55 31.18 0.91
C ILE A 4 -9.34 31.60 0.08
N SER A 5 -9.54 32.51 -0.87
CA SER A 5 -8.43 33.07 -1.66
C SER A 5 -7.54 33.93 -0.76
N GLU A 6 -6.26 34.07 -1.15
CA GLU A 6 -5.30 34.92 -0.45
C GLU A 6 -5.83 36.36 -0.21
N GLU A 7 -6.56 36.91 -1.18
CA GLU A 7 -7.18 38.23 -1.09
C GLU A 7 -8.23 38.33 0.03
N ILE A 8 -9.10 37.30 0.14
CA ILE A 8 -10.12 37.21 1.19
C ILE A 8 -9.47 36.99 2.55
N HIS A 9 -8.40 36.19 2.62
CA HIS A 9 -7.62 36.00 3.84
C HIS A 9 -7.02 37.28 4.36
N GLN A 10 -6.34 38.06 3.50
CA GLN A 10 -5.77 39.36 3.85
C GLN A 10 -6.86 40.36 4.28
N GLU A 11 -8.04 40.33 3.66
CA GLU A 11 -9.17 41.17 4.06
C GLU A 11 -9.72 40.79 5.45
N ILE A 12 -9.76 39.49 5.76
CA ILE A 12 -10.16 38.96 7.08
C ILE A 12 -9.17 39.43 8.16
N ILE A 13 -7.85 39.25 7.92
CA ILE A 13 -6.81 39.68 8.86
C ILE A 13 -6.91 41.20 9.08
N LYS A 14 -7.09 42.01 8.03
CA LYS A 14 -7.23 43.45 8.11
C LYS A 14 -8.47 43.88 8.89
N LYS A 15 -9.58 43.17 8.73
CA LYS A 15 -10.82 43.44 9.49
C LYS A 15 -10.70 43.05 10.97
N LEU A 16 -10.08 41.92 11.27
CA LEU A 16 -9.88 41.45 12.63
C LEU A 16 -8.80 42.28 13.36
N GLY A 17 -7.72 42.64 12.66
CA GLY A 17 -6.60 43.41 13.22
C GLY A 17 -6.92 44.87 13.57
N LYS A 18 -8.12 45.40 13.22
CA LYS A 18 -8.52 46.75 13.60
C LYS A 18 -8.70 46.97 15.11
N ASN A 19 -9.01 45.92 15.86
CA ASN A 19 -9.36 46.02 17.29
C ASN A 19 -8.46 45.22 18.22
N GLN A 20 -7.58 44.35 17.72
CA GLN A 20 -6.69 43.51 18.54
C GLN A 20 -5.40 43.17 17.78
N LYS A 21 -4.29 42.97 18.54
CA LYS A 21 -3.07 42.36 17.98
C LYS A 21 -3.36 40.93 17.62
N ILE A 22 -3.34 40.63 16.33
CA ILE A 22 -3.51 39.25 15.81
C ILE A 22 -2.13 38.72 15.48
N GLU A 23 -1.80 37.56 16.01
CA GLU A 23 -0.65 36.74 15.63
C GLU A 23 -1.16 35.60 14.77
N GLU A 24 -0.81 35.64 13.48
CA GLU A 24 -1.17 34.59 12.56
C GLU A 24 -0.24 33.38 12.80
N LEU A 25 -0.77 32.30 13.39
CA LEU A 25 0.00 31.10 13.67
C LEU A 25 0.25 30.27 12.41
N ARG A 26 -0.73 30.16 11.52
CA ARG A 26 -0.60 29.41 10.29
C ARG A 26 -1.78 29.64 9.34
N PHE A 27 -1.50 29.84 8.07
CA PHE A 27 -2.47 29.81 6.98
C PHE A 27 -1.98 28.89 5.87
N GLU A 28 -2.76 27.85 5.56
CA GLU A 28 -2.47 26.96 4.44
C GLU A 28 -3.72 26.88 3.56
N THR A 29 -3.60 27.29 2.32
CA THR A 29 -4.64 27.09 1.31
C THR A 29 -4.04 26.47 0.05
N ILE A 30 -4.75 25.50 -0.51
CA ILE A 30 -4.39 24.92 -1.80
C ILE A 30 -5.39 25.48 -2.80
N GLY A 31 -4.92 26.42 -3.62
CA GLY A 31 -5.76 27.03 -4.64
C GLY A 31 -6.34 25.98 -5.61
N PRO A 32 -7.49 26.24 -6.26
CA PRO A 32 -8.18 25.30 -7.15
C PRO A 32 -7.33 24.83 -8.34
N VAL A 33 -6.35 25.62 -8.75
CA VAL A 33 -5.41 25.29 -9.83
C VAL A 33 -4.41 24.23 -9.36
N ILE A 34 -3.79 24.43 -8.20
CA ILE A 34 -2.83 23.49 -7.59
C ILE A 34 -3.54 22.18 -7.24
N GLY A 35 -4.75 22.24 -6.69
CA GLY A 35 -5.54 21.06 -6.38
C GLY A 35 -5.87 20.22 -7.61
N ARG A 36 -6.21 20.84 -8.75
CA ARG A 36 -6.46 20.14 -10.01
C ARG A 36 -5.19 19.52 -10.61
N GLU A 37 -4.09 20.29 -10.61
CA GLU A 37 -2.80 19.81 -11.09
C GLU A 37 -2.28 18.62 -10.25
N LEU A 38 -2.37 18.74 -8.92
CA LEU A 38 -2.01 17.66 -8.00
C LEU A 38 -2.84 16.39 -8.27
N LYS A 39 -4.17 16.53 -8.42
CA LYS A 39 -5.06 15.39 -8.71
C LYS A 39 -4.71 14.70 -10.03
N GLN A 40 -4.37 15.47 -11.07
CA GLN A 40 -3.97 14.88 -12.36
C GLN A 40 -2.60 14.20 -12.26
N LYS A 41 -1.60 14.86 -11.70
CA LYS A 41 -0.26 14.30 -11.53
C LYS A 41 -0.27 13.04 -10.66
N THR A 42 -1.01 13.05 -9.55
CA THR A 42 -1.16 11.86 -8.68
C THR A 42 -1.75 10.67 -9.42
N LYS A 43 -2.77 10.87 -10.26
CA LYS A 43 -3.35 9.79 -11.07
C LYS A 43 -2.32 9.20 -12.03
N ILE A 44 -1.57 10.05 -12.73
CA ILE A 44 -0.56 9.60 -13.68
C ILE A 44 0.54 8.82 -12.96
N VAL A 45 1.06 9.37 -11.86
CA VAL A 45 2.09 8.70 -11.04
C VAL A 45 1.61 7.37 -10.51
N ALA A 46 0.36 7.28 -10.01
CA ALA A 46 -0.20 6.03 -9.52
C ALA A 46 -0.33 4.97 -10.63
N ILE A 47 -0.81 5.36 -11.81
CA ILE A 47 -0.90 4.44 -12.97
C ILE A 47 0.47 3.97 -13.41
N LEU A 48 1.45 4.88 -13.53
CA LEU A 48 2.82 4.53 -13.91
C LEU A 48 3.47 3.62 -12.87
N ALA A 49 3.25 3.86 -11.57
CA ALA A 49 3.75 3.02 -10.50
C ALA A 49 3.16 1.60 -10.58
N VAL A 50 1.84 1.47 -10.76
CA VAL A 50 1.17 0.16 -10.93
C VAL A 50 1.73 -0.60 -12.11
N LEU A 51 1.89 0.05 -13.28
CA LEU A 51 2.46 -0.58 -14.47
C LEU A 51 3.92 -1.00 -14.25
N ALA A 52 4.74 -0.13 -13.66
CA ALA A 52 6.14 -0.42 -13.36
C ALA A 52 6.27 -1.62 -12.40
N ILE A 53 5.43 -1.68 -11.37
CA ILE A 53 5.38 -2.78 -10.41
C ILE A 53 5.02 -4.10 -11.10
N LEU A 54 3.97 -4.09 -11.94
CA LEU A 54 3.54 -5.28 -12.68
C LEU A 54 4.66 -5.81 -13.59
N ILE A 55 5.29 -4.92 -14.34
CA ILE A 55 6.42 -5.25 -15.23
C ILE A 55 7.59 -5.80 -14.41
N TYR A 56 7.98 -5.09 -13.34
CA TYR A 56 9.07 -5.49 -12.47
C TYR A 56 8.87 -6.89 -11.89
N ILE A 57 7.70 -7.15 -11.28
CA ILE A 57 7.42 -8.44 -10.66
C ILE A 57 7.37 -9.54 -11.72
N THR A 58 6.71 -9.32 -12.86
CA THR A 58 6.65 -10.29 -13.95
C THR A 58 8.05 -10.65 -14.45
N PHE A 59 8.93 -9.66 -14.57
CA PHE A 59 10.32 -9.87 -14.99
C PHE A 59 11.16 -10.54 -13.91
N ALA A 60 11.04 -10.13 -12.65
CA ALA A 60 11.78 -10.68 -11.50
C ALA A 60 11.48 -12.17 -11.31
N PHE A 61 10.22 -12.57 -11.50
CA PHE A 61 9.77 -13.95 -11.30
C PHE A 61 9.76 -14.81 -12.58
N ARG A 62 10.31 -14.33 -13.71
CA ARG A 62 10.33 -15.06 -15.00
C ARG A 62 10.99 -16.44 -14.96
N LYS A 63 11.99 -16.62 -14.08
CA LYS A 63 12.72 -17.90 -13.96
C LYS A 63 11.92 -19.01 -13.28
N VAL A 64 10.83 -18.71 -12.64
CA VAL A 64 9.96 -19.68 -11.92
C VAL A 64 8.54 -19.62 -12.49
N SER A 65 8.42 -19.97 -13.77
CA SER A 65 7.13 -19.98 -14.47
C SER A 65 6.32 -21.27 -14.26
N ARG A 66 6.79 -22.19 -13.43
CA ARG A 66 6.09 -23.42 -13.10
C ARG A 66 6.20 -23.69 -11.60
N PRO A 67 5.12 -24.08 -10.91
CA PRO A 67 3.77 -24.42 -11.43
C PRO A 67 2.87 -23.21 -11.75
N ILE A 68 3.23 -21.98 -11.30
CA ILE A 68 2.47 -20.74 -11.45
C ILE A 68 3.19 -19.82 -12.42
N ALA A 69 2.47 -19.20 -13.36
CA ALA A 69 3.05 -18.27 -14.32
C ALA A 69 3.48 -16.96 -13.65
N SER A 70 4.58 -16.35 -14.11
CA SER A 70 5.16 -15.12 -13.55
C SER A 70 4.18 -13.95 -13.45
N TRP A 71 3.30 -13.78 -14.43
CA TRP A 71 2.28 -12.73 -14.41
C TRP A 71 1.26 -12.88 -13.27
N GLN A 72 1.03 -14.12 -12.78
CA GLN A 72 0.11 -14.37 -11.66
C GLN A 72 0.66 -13.81 -10.35
N TYR A 73 1.98 -13.83 -10.15
CA TYR A 73 2.63 -13.15 -9.02
C TYR A 73 2.38 -11.63 -9.11
N GLY A 74 2.52 -11.05 -10.31
CA GLY A 74 2.25 -9.62 -10.53
C GLY A 74 0.80 -9.26 -10.22
N VAL A 75 -0.16 -10.03 -10.73
CA VAL A 75 -1.59 -9.76 -10.48
C VAL A 75 -1.95 -9.95 -9.00
N ALA A 76 -1.43 -10.99 -8.33
CA ALA A 76 -1.65 -11.18 -6.89
C ALA A 76 -1.11 -10.00 -6.07
N SER A 77 0.09 -9.50 -6.42
CA SER A 77 0.67 -8.31 -5.78
C SER A 77 -0.18 -7.06 -6.01
N LEU A 78 -0.72 -6.87 -7.21
CA LEU A 78 -1.59 -5.72 -7.48
C LEU A 78 -2.90 -5.77 -6.71
N ILE A 79 -3.52 -6.94 -6.59
CA ILE A 79 -4.76 -7.10 -5.82
C ILE A 79 -4.49 -6.78 -4.34
N ALA A 80 -3.38 -7.29 -3.77
CA ALA A 80 -2.96 -6.95 -2.43
C ALA A 80 -2.70 -5.44 -2.27
N LEU A 81 -2.00 -4.83 -3.23
CA LEU A 81 -1.73 -3.39 -3.24
C LEU A 81 -3.01 -2.55 -3.25
N PHE A 82 -3.98 -2.89 -4.10
CA PHE A 82 -5.26 -2.19 -4.12
C PHE A 82 -6.00 -2.31 -2.79
N HIS A 83 -6.03 -3.50 -2.21
CA HIS A 83 -6.58 -3.71 -0.88
C HIS A 83 -5.93 -2.78 0.15
N ASP A 84 -4.60 -2.71 0.17
CA ASP A 84 -3.83 -1.95 1.16
C ASP A 84 -3.96 -0.44 1.02
N VAL A 85 -4.33 0.05 -0.14
CA VAL A 85 -4.55 1.48 -0.42
C VAL A 85 -6.03 1.86 -0.25
N PHE A 86 -6.95 0.99 -0.66
CA PHE A 86 -8.38 1.32 -0.52
C PHE A 86 -8.86 1.33 0.92
N ILE A 87 -8.26 0.54 1.81
CA ILE A 87 -8.63 0.55 3.23
C ILE A 87 -8.32 1.91 3.89
N PRO A 88 -7.07 2.45 3.84
CA PRO A 88 -6.82 3.79 4.34
C PRO A 88 -7.69 4.86 3.68
N LEU A 89 -7.91 4.80 2.35
CA LEU A 89 -8.81 5.73 1.66
C LEU A 89 -10.24 5.65 2.21
N GLY A 90 -10.75 4.45 2.47
CA GLY A 90 -12.05 4.24 3.10
C GLY A 90 -12.12 4.85 4.50
N VAL A 91 -11.09 4.64 5.32
CA VAL A 91 -11.00 5.24 6.66
C VAL A 91 -10.99 6.77 6.57
N PHE A 92 -10.19 7.36 5.66
CA PHE A 92 -10.18 8.81 5.47
C PHE A 92 -11.49 9.36 4.90
N SER A 93 -12.21 8.59 4.09
CA SER A 93 -13.56 8.95 3.65
C SER A 93 -14.54 9.05 4.82
N VAL A 94 -14.49 8.10 5.75
CA VAL A 94 -15.30 8.11 6.97
C VAL A 94 -14.90 9.28 7.88
N LEU A 95 -13.60 9.48 8.13
CA LEU A 95 -13.08 10.59 8.92
C LEU A 95 -13.44 11.95 8.29
N GLY A 96 -13.45 12.04 6.97
CA GLY A 96 -13.89 13.24 6.25
C GLY A 96 -15.36 13.55 6.47
N ASN A 97 -16.20 12.51 6.44
CA ASN A 97 -17.64 12.69 6.62
C ASN A 97 -18.03 13.04 8.07
N PHE A 98 -17.43 12.39 9.07
CA PHE A 98 -17.81 12.56 10.47
C PHE A 98 -17.01 13.63 11.20
N TYR A 99 -15.75 13.82 10.87
CA TYR A 99 -14.82 14.73 11.58
C TYR A 99 -14.30 15.88 10.70
N GLY A 100 -14.73 15.96 9.45
CA GLY A 100 -14.32 17.04 8.53
C GLY A 100 -12.85 16.97 8.13
N VAL A 101 -12.18 15.80 8.28
CA VAL A 101 -10.78 15.62 7.89
C VAL A 101 -10.64 15.71 6.38
N GLN A 102 -9.83 16.65 5.90
CA GLN A 102 -9.58 16.84 4.48
C GLN A 102 -8.38 15.99 4.03
N ILE A 103 -8.44 15.45 2.80
CA ILE A 103 -7.30 14.78 2.18
C ILE A 103 -6.31 15.84 1.72
N THR A 104 -5.19 15.93 2.45
CA THR A 104 -4.10 16.87 2.20
C THR A 104 -2.97 16.23 1.39
N ILE A 105 -2.01 17.05 0.93
CA ILE A 105 -0.81 16.56 0.21
C ILE A 105 -0.03 15.52 1.03
N PRO A 106 0.24 15.70 2.34
CA PRO A 106 0.86 14.67 3.16
C PRO A 106 0.13 13.33 3.15
N ILE A 107 -1.20 13.33 3.22
CA ILE A 107 -1.99 12.07 3.18
C ILE A 107 -1.82 11.37 1.82
N ILE A 108 -1.85 12.12 0.70
CA ILE A 108 -1.60 11.56 -0.64
C ILE A 108 -0.19 10.97 -0.73
N THR A 109 0.80 11.67 -0.19
CA THR A 109 2.19 11.19 -0.14
C THR A 109 2.30 9.91 0.70
N ALA A 110 1.61 9.84 1.84
CA ALA A 110 1.55 8.63 2.66
C ALA A 110 0.95 7.45 1.88
N LEU A 111 -0.16 7.66 1.16
CA LEU A 111 -0.78 6.62 0.34
C LEU A 111 0.15 6.12 -0.77
N LEU A 112 0.90 7.03 -1.44
CA LEU A 112 1.91 6.63 -2.42
C LEU A 112 3.08 5.87 -1.76
N THR A 113 3.46 6.22 -0.54
CA THR A 113 4.48 5.48 0.22
C THR A 113 4.01 4.07 0.58
N VAL A 114 2.72 3.88 0.89
CA VAL A 114 2.12 2.56 1.13
C VAL A 114 2.29 1.64 -0.09
N PHE A 115 2.25 2.16 -1.33
CA PHE A 115 2.54 1.36 -2.53
C PHE A 115 3.89 0.64 -2.43
N GLY A 116 4.95 1.38 -2.12
CA GLY A 116 6.29 0.81 -2.03
C GLY A 116 6.42 -0.20 -0.89
N TYR A 117 5.85 0.12 0.27
CA TYR A 117 5.93 -0.73 1.44
C TYR A 117 5.13 -2.05 1.28
N SER A 118 3.90 -1.98 0.79
CA SER A 118 3.05 -3.14 0.52
C SER A 118 3.71 -4.10 -0.47
N ILE A 119 4.22 -3.57 -1.58
CA ILE A 119 4.93 -4.38 -2.58
C ILE A 119 6.19 -5.02 -1.99
N ASN A 120 6.97 -4.28 -1.20
CA ASN A 120 8.16 -4.83 -0.57
C ASN A 120 7.83 -6.06 0.30
N ASN A 121 6.80 -5.99 1.13
CA ASN A 121 6.37 -7.13 1.95
C ASN A 121 5.93 -8.33 1.11
N THR A 122 5.16 -8.09 0.05
CA THR A 122 4.68 -9.15 -0.85
C THR A 122 5.84 -9.79 -1.62
N VAL A 123 6.80 -9.00 -2.11
CA VAL A 123 7.97 -9.50 -2.83
C VAL A 123 8.85 -10.36 -1.94
N VAL A 124 9.05 -10.01 -0.66
CA VAL A 124 9.84 -10.81 0.30
C VAL A 124 9.24 -12.21 0.46
N VAL A 125 7.93 -12.31 0.60
CA VAL A 125 7.22 -13.59 0.70
C VAL A 125 7.32 -14.38 -0.62
N PHE A 126 7.10 -13.73 -1.75
CA PHE A 126 7.14 -14.37 -3.06
C PHE A 126 8.56 -14.84 -3.44
N ASP A 127 9.58 -14.09 -3.08
CA ASP A 127 10.97 -14.51 -3.32
C ASP A 127 11.31 -15.75 -2.50
N ARG A 128 10.81 -15.85 -1.27
CA ARG A 128 10.98 -17.07 -0.47
C ARG A 128 10.23 -18.26 -1.04
N ILE A 129 9.01 -18.06 -1.52
CA ILE A 129 8.25 -19.11 -2.24
C ILE A 129 9.04 -19.57 -3.45
N ARG A 130 9.59 -18.65 -4.22
CA ARG A 130 10.43 -18.92 -5.39
C ARG A 130 11.66 -19.74 -5.02
N GLU A 131 12.39 -19.35 -4.00
CA GLU A 131 13.60 -20.04 -3.53
C GLU A 131 13.28 -21.50 -3.13
N ASN A 132 12.24 -21.69 -2.32
CA ASN A 132 11.81 -23.02 -1.91
C ASN A 132 11.29 -23.88 -3.07
N LEU A 133 10.69 -23.27 -4.10
CA LEU A 133 10.30 -23.97 -5.34
C LEU A 133 11.52 -24.48 -6.10
N ILE A 134 12.56 -23.64 -6.28
CA ILE A 134 13.81 -24.03 -6.95
C ILE A 134 14.47 -25.22 -6.20
N HIS A 135 14.54 -25.12 -4.88
CA HIS A 135 15.08 -26.20 -4.05
C HIS A 135 14.27 -27.51 -4.13
N SER A 136 12.95 -27.41 -4.25
CA SER A 136 12.09 -28.59 -4.42
C SER A 136 12.33 -29.27 -5.77
N HIS A 137 12.51 -28.51 -6.83
CA HIS A 137 12.82 -29.05 -8.17
C HIS A 137 14.16 -29.78 -8.21
N THR A 138 15.20 -29.26 -7.56
CA THR A 138 16.52 -29.91 -7.50
C THR A 138 16.51 -31.24 -6.74
N LYS A 139 15.54 -31.44 -5.84
CA LYS A 139 15.36 -32.69 -5.08
C LYS A 139 14.44 -33.71 -5.76
N GLY A 140 13.99 -33.47 -7.00
CA GLY A 140 13.12 -34.38 -7.75
C GLY A 140 11.66 -34.44 -7.29
N PHE A 141 11.24 -33.55 -6.38
CA PHE A 141 9.85 -33.46 -5.94
C PHE A 141 8.98 -32.74 -6.97
N SER A 142 7.77 -33.24 -7.19
CA SER A 142 6.80 -32.56 -8.02
C SER A 142 6.35 -31.26 -7.36
N ALA A 143 6.87 -30.13 -7.83
CA ALA A 143 6.48 -28.80 -7.33
C ALA A 143 4.97 -28.54 -7.42
N MET A 144 4.29 -29.22 -8.34
CA MET A 144 2.84 -29.13 -8.49
C MET A 144 2.10 -29.88 -7.37
N ALA A 145 2.64 -30.99 -6.88
CA ALA A 145 2.03 -31.77 -5.80
C ALA A 145 2.17 -31.06 -4.43
N ASN A 146 3.31 -30.45 -4.16
CA ASN A 146 3.67 -29.94 -2.84
C ASN A 146 3.66 -28.41 -2.75
N PHE A 147 3.01 -27.72 -3.72
CA PHE A 147 3.03 -26.24 -3.77
C PHE A 147 2.45 -25.60 -2.51
N GLU A 148 1.37 -26.14 -1.96
CA GLU A 148 0.72 -25.64 -0.75
C GLU A 148 1.66 -25.72 0.46
N GLU A 149 2.34 -26.84 0.61
CA GLU A 149 3.34 -27.04 1.67
C GLU A 149 4.54 -26.09 1.51
N ILE A 150 4.98 -25.85 0.25
CA ILE A 150 6.05 -24.91 -0.05
C ILE A 150 5.65 -23.48 0.32
N VAL A 151 4.40 -23.08 0.01
CA VAL A 151 3.88 -21.74 0.38
C VAL A 151 3.81 -21.61 1.89
N ASP A 152 3.23 -22.58 2.60
CA ASP A 152 3.13 -22.58 4.06
C ASP A 152 4.50 -22.48 4.73
N LYS A 153 5.44 -23.30 4.30
CA LYS A 153 6.84 -23.25 4.77
C LYS A 153 7.47 -21.89 4.51
N SER A 154 7.24 -21.30 3.34
CA SER A 154 7.80 -19.99 2.97
C SER A 154 7.22 -18.87 3.82
N LEU A 155 5.91 -18.93 4.10
CA LEU A 155 5.24 -17.99 5.01
C LEU A 155 5.84 -18.05 6.40
N ASN A 156 5.96 -19.25 6.99
CA ASN A 156 6.53 -19.44 8.31
C ASN A 156 7.99 -18.93 8.41
N GLN A 157 8.77 -19.09 7.33
CA GLN A 157 10.15 -18.61 7.28
C GLN A 157 10.28 -17.06 7.18
N THR A 158 9.29 -16.38 6.60
CA THR A 158 9.33 -14.93 6.39
C THR A 158 8.51 -14.15 7.41
N LEU A 159 7.56 -14.79 8.09
CA LEU A 159 6.60 -14.14 8.98
C LEU A 159 7.29 -13.31 10.07
N THR A 160 8.23 -13.89 10.81
CA THR A 160 8.95 -13.21 11.89
C THR A 160 9.69 -11.97 11.38
N ARG A 161 10.33 -12.07 10.21
CA ARG A 161 11.03 -10.95 9.59
C ARG A 161 10.06 -9.84 9.18
N SER A 162 8.96 -10.18 8.51
CA SER A 162 7.95 -9.22 8.07
C SER A 162 7.29 -8.52 9.27
N LEU A 163 6.96 -9.27 10.32
CA LEU A 163 6.38 -8.70 11.55
C LEU A 163 7.37 -7.76 12.25
N ASN A 164 8.62 -8.16 12.43
CA ASN A 164 9.62 -7.32 13.10
C ASN A 164 9.86 -6.02 12.33
N THR A 165 9.98 -6.08 11.01
CA THR A 165 10.16 -4.89 10.16
C THR A 165 8.95 -3.97 10.24
N SER A 166 7.73 -4.52 10.22
CA SER A 166 6.51 -3.73 10.33
C SER A 166 6.35 -3.13 11.71
N LEU A 167 6.60 -3.88 12.78
CA LEU A 167 6.50 -3.39 14.16
C LEU A 167 7.48 -2.26 14.45
N THR A 168 8.74 -2.38 14.01
CA THR A 168 9.73 -1.30 14.21
C THR A 168 9.30 -0.01 13.53
N THR A 169 8.77 -0.10 12.30
CA THR A 169 8.26 1.06 11.58
C THR A 169 7.00 1.61 12.25
N LEU A 170 6.08 0.75 12.69
CA LEU A 170 4.86 1.16 13.39
C LEU A 170 5.15 1.88 14.69
N PHE A 171 6.16 1.48 15.47
CA PHE A 171 6.55 2.20 16.68
C PHE A 171 6.96 3.65 16.40
N VAL A 172 7.74 3.87 15.34
CA VAL A 172 8.12 5.24 14.93
C VAL A 172 6.89 6.04 14.48
N LEU A 173 6.00 5.41 13.69
CA LEU A 173 4.78 6.06 13.22
C LEU A 173 3.80 6.38 14.36
N PHE A 174 3.68 5.52 15.35
CA PHE A 174 2.89 5.82 16.56
C PHE A 174 3.50 6.98 17.35
N ALA A 175 4.83 7.05 17.48
CA ALA A 175 5.48 8.19 18.11
C ALA A 175 5.16 9.50 17.34
N ILE A 176 5.21 9.49 16.01
CA ILE A 176 4.81 10.65 15.19
C ILE A 176 3.32 10.96 15.35
N PHE A 177 2.46 9.94 15.42
CA PHE A 177 1.02 10.14 15.57
C PHE A 177 0.63 10.79 16.90
N PHE A 178 1.29 10.42 18.01
CA PHE A 178 0.97 10.94 19.33
C PHE A 178 1.70 12.24 19.67
N PHE A 179 2.94 12.39 19.19
CA PHE A 179 3.82 13.53 19.55
C PHE A 179 4.10 14.48 18.38
N GLY A 180 3.73 14.10 17.15
CA GLY A 180 3.84 14.96 15.99
C GLY A 180 2.78 16.06 15.96
N GLY A 181 3.06 17.15 15.25
CA GLY A 181 2.09 18.21 15.01
C GLY A 181 0.88 17.73 14.17
N GLU A 182 -0.20 18.50 14.16
CA GLU A 182 -1.47 18.13 13.52
C GLU A 182 -1.32 17.71 12.04
N THR A 183 -0.43 18.34 11.29
CA THR A 183 -0.17 18.00 9.89
C THR A 183 0.42 16.60 9.75
N LEU A 184 1.30 16.18 10.65
CA LEU A 184 1.94 14.86 10.63
C LEU A 184 1.05 13.76 11.20
N LYS A 185 0.09 14.12 12.04
CA LYS A 185 -0.84 13.17 12.66
C LYS A 185 -1.60 12.33 11.63
N TYR A 186 -2.24 12.98 10.66
CA TYR A 186 -3.01 12.27 9.63
C TYR A 186 -2.12 11.59 8.58
N PHE A 187 -0.93 12.14 8.31
CA PHE A 187 0.10 11.46 7.54
C PHE A 187 0.52 10.14 8.20
N ALA A 188 0.87 10.19 9.48
CA ALA A 188 1.24 9.00 10.24
C ALA A 188 0.09 7.99 10.33
N LEU A 189 -1.15 8.45 10.54
CA LEU A 189 -2.33 7.58 10.57
C LEU A 189 -2.52 6.84 9.24
N ALA A 190 -2.37 7.51 8.10
CA ALA A 190 -2.47 6.88 6.78
C ALA A 190 -1.42 5.78 6.60
N LEU A 191 -0.18 6.04 7.04
CA LEU A 191 0.90 5.05 7.00
C LEU A 191 0.65 3.89 7.98
N ILE A 192 0.21 4.14 9.21
CA ILE A 192 -0.09 3.08 10.19
C ILE A 192 -1.12 2.11 9.63
N ILE A 193 -2.22 2.62 9.08
CA ILE A 193 -3.28 1.78 8.51
C ILE A 193 -2.73 1.03 7.29
N GLY A 194 -2.08 1.73 6.36
CA GLY A 194 -1.55 1.12 5.13
C GLY A 194 -0.49 0.06 5.39
N LEU A 195 0.45 0.30 6.31
CA LEU A 195 1.47 -0.68 6.69
C LEU A 195 0.88 -1.92 7.35
N THR A 196 -0.07 -1.72 8.26
CA THR A 196 -0.78 -2.84 8.92
C THR A 196 -1.50 -3.69 7.89
N CYS A 197 -2.25 -3.06 6.96
CA CYS A 197 -2.91 -3.74 5.86
C CYS A 197 -1.90 -4.48 4.97
N GLY A 198 -0.78 -3.85 4.58
CA GLY A 198 0.24 -4.45 3.72
C GLY A 198 0.94 -5.65 4.35
N THR A 199 1.15 -5.63 5.66
CA THR A 199 1.69 -6.79 6.39
C THR A 199 0.70 -7.95 6.40
N TYR A 200 -0.58 -7.66 6.64
CA TYR A 200 -1.64 -8.64 6.62
C TYR A 200 -1.86 -9.21 5.21
N SER A 201 -1.97 -8.37 4.19
CA SER A 201 -2.33 -8.76 2.83
C SER A 201 -1.27 -9.63 2.15
N SER A 202 0.01 -9.40 2.44
CA SER A 202 1.10 -10.22 1.89
C SER A 202 1.01 -11.68 2.31
N VAL A 203 0.59 -11.94 3.54
CA VAL A 203 0.44 -13.29 4.12
C VAL A 203 -0.95 -13.87 3.81
N CYS A 204 -2.00 -13.11 4.11
CA CYS A 204 -3.38 -13.63 4.12
C CYS A 204 -4.13 -13.44 2.79
N LEU A 205 -3.64 -12.61 1.87
CA LEU A 205 -4.31 -12.37 0.59
C LEU A 205 -3.45 -12.81 -0.60
N ALA A 206 -2.24 -12.27 -0.75
CA ALA A 206 -1.40 -12.51 -1.92
C ALA A 206 -0.97 -13.97 -2.05
N SER A 207 -0.50 -14.58 -0.96
CA SER A 207 0.01 -15.96 -0.97
C SER A 207 -1.09 -17.02 -1.14
N PRO A 208 -2.23 -16.98 -0.42
CA PRO A 208 -3.34 -17.91 -0.65
C PRO A 208 -3.96 -17.78 -2.04
N MET A 209 -3.87 -16.62 -2.66
CA MET A 209 -4.36 -16.41 -4.02
C MET A 209 -3.59 -17.23 -5.04
N LEU A 210 -2.26 -17.35 -4.90
CA LEU A 210 -1.43 -18.22 -5.74
C LEU A 210 -1.84 -19.69 -5.58
N VAL A 211 -2.08 -20.13 -4.35
CA VAL A 211 -2.55 -21.50 -4.05
C VAL A 211 -3.91 -21.76 -4.70
N SER A 212 -4.85 -20.80 -4.59
CA SER A 212 -6.20 -20.92 -5.15
C SER A 212 -6.17 -21.06 -6.68
N TRP A 213 -5.29 -20.33 -7.37
CA TRP A 213 -5.12 -20.45 -8.82
C TRP A 213 -4.58 -21.81 -9.23
N LEU A 214 -3.63 -22.36 -8.47
CA LEU A 214 -3.10 -23.67 -8.76
C LEU A 214 -4.15 -24.77 -8.54
N ARG A 215 -4.93 -24.68 -7.46
CA ARG A 215 -6.05 -25.61 -7.20
C ARG A 215 -7.07 -25.60 -8.35
N LYS A 216 -7.45 -24.43 -8.85
CA LYS A 216 -8.34 -24.31 -10.00
C LYS A 216 -7.75 -24.94 -11.25
N ARG A 217 -6.46 -24.74 -11.50
CA ARG A 217 -5.75 -25.33 -12.66
C ARG A 217 -5.68 -26.85 -12.57
N ARG A 218 -5.40 -27.41 -11.39
CA ARG A 218 -5.42 -28.87 -11.15
C ARG A 218 -6.77 -29.48 -11.47
N LYS A 219 -7.85 -28.93 -10.89
CA LYS A 219 -9.21 -29.39 -11.14
C LYS A 219 -9.61 -29.30 -12.63
N ALA A 220 -9.09 -28.33 -13.36
CA ALA A 220 -9.35 -28.19 -14.79
C ALA A 220 -8.60 -29.25 -15.64
N ILE A 221 -7.42 -29.69 -15.21
CA ILE A 221 -6.65 -30.77 -15.86
C ILE A 221 -7.29 -32.12 -15.59
N GLU A 222 -7.71 -32.37 -14.35
CA GLU A 222 -8.34 -33.63 -13.90
C GLU A 222 -9.71 -33.91 -14.56
N LYS A 223 -10.40 -32.83 -14.99
CA LYS A 223 -11.69 -32.91 -15.70
C LYS A 223 -11.57 -33.05 -17.23
N ARG A 224 -10.37 -33.04 -17.80
CA ARG A 224 -10.18 -33.31 -19.22
C ARG A 224 -10.09 -34.83 -19.40
N PRO A 225 -11.02 -35.42 -20.21
CA PRO A 225 -11.05 -36.85 -20.51
C PRO A 225 -9.75 -37.30 -21.21
#